data_932115a9dd4dcdf5447e8f059795fd0d
#
_entry.id   932115a9dd4dcdf5447e8f059795fd0d
#
_cell.length_a   1.000
_cell.length_b   1.000
_cell.length_c   1.000
_cell.angle_alpha   90.00
_cell.angle_beta   90.00
_cell.angle_gamma   90.00
#
_symmetry.space_group_name_H-M   'P 1'
#
loop_
_entity.id
_entity.type
_entity.pdbx_description
1 polymer ?
#
loop_
_entity_poly.entity_id
_entity_poly.type
_entity_poly.pdbx_seq_one_letter_code
_entity_poly.pdbx_strand_id
1 'polypeptide(L)'
;MPRKLTTENDVKKLVKEWFDSVNAWHYAPIQTGMGVHGIPDRIGCVPVTITPDMVGKTLGLFVAVECKRPGRRGEERGGLSPAQAQQVDSIDHAYGYVIVCDGEEDIKRLHDKIQEPRNG
;
A
#
# COMPACT_ATOMS: atom_id res chain seq x y z
N MET A 1 -6.48 -20.03 25.20
CA MET A 1 -7.77 -19.39 25.50
C MET A 1 -8.16 -18.42 24.41
N PRO A 2 -9.37 -18.49 23.90
CA PRO A 2 -9.82 -17.49 22.94
C PRO A 2 -9.81 -16.11 23.59
N ARG A 3 -9.40 -15.12 22.82
CA ARG A 3 -9.39 -13.74 23.26
C ARG A 3 -10.83 -13.24 23.39
N LYS A 4 -11.15 -12.65 24.54
CA LYS A 4 -12.46 -12.07 24.76
C LYS A 4 -12.52 -10.66 24.20
N LEU A 5 -13.38 -10.42 23.23
CA LEU A 5 -13.57 -9.11 22.60
C LEU A 5 -14.91 -8.54 23.12
N THR A 6 -14.85 -7.41 23.82
CA THR A 6 -16.04 -6.78 24.39
C THR A 6 -16.33 -5.41 23.80
N THR A 7 -15.33 -4.72 23.24
CA THR A 7 -15.50 -3.38 22.70
C THR A 7 -15.02 -3.30 21.26
N GLU A 8 -15.43 -2.25 20.55
CA GLU A 8 -14.93 -1.96 19.21
C GLU A 8 -13.40 -1.79 19.24
N ASN A 9 -12.87 -1.16 20.28
CA ASN A 9 -11.42 -0.99 20.43
C ASN A 9 -10.69 -2.33 20.56
N ASP A 10 -11.29 -3.31 21.21
CA ASP A 10 -10.72 -4.66 21.29
C ASP A 10 -10.60 -5.28 19.90
N VAL A 11 -11.62 -5.09 19.08
CA VAL A 11 -11.62 -5.57 17.69
C VAL A 11 -10.55 -4.85 16.86
N LYS A 12 -10.43 -3.54 17.01
CA LYS A 12 -9.40 -2.75 16.31
C LYS A 12 -7.99 -3.21 16.66
N LYS A 13 -7.73 -3.53 17.92
CA LYS A 13 -6.45 -4.10 18.35
C LYS A 13 -6.16 -5.45 17.72
N LEU A 14 -7.17 -6.32 17.70
CA LEU A 14 -7.06 -7.62 17.07
C LEU A 14 -6.68 -7.51 15.60
N VAL A 15 -7.35 -6.60 14.88
CA VAL A 15 -7.10 -6.37 13.45
C VAL A 15 -5.68 -5.85 13.23
N LYS A 16 -5.22 -4.89 14.02
CA LYS A 16 -3.86 -4.36 13.93
C LYS A 16 -2.83 -5.47 14.15
N GLU A 17 -3.03 -6.30 15.18
CA GLU A 17 -2.14 -7.41 15.48
C GLU A 17 -2.09 -8.42 14.34
N TRP A 18 -3.23 -8.67 13.68
CA TRP A 18 -3.25 -9.59 12.53
C TRP A 18 -2.40 -9.05 11.39
N PHE A 19 -2.57 -7.76 11.02
CA PHE A 19 -1.74 -7.15 9.97
C PHE A 19 -0.25 -7.25 10.32
N ASP A 20 0.11 -6.99 11.56
CA ASP A 20 1.51 -7.11 12.01
C ASP A 20 2.00 -8.54 11.87
N SER A 21 1.17 -9.52 12.20
CA SER A 21 1.55 -10.94 12.17
C SER A 21 1.83 -11.46 10.76
N VAL A 22 1.24 -10.85 9.73
CA VAL A 22 1.44 -11.25 8.33
C VAL A 22 2.45 -10.35 7.60
N ASN A 23 3.17 -9.51 8.33
CA ASN A 23 4.19 -8.61 7.81
C ASN A 23 3.66 -7.61 6.78
N ALA A 24 2.44 -7.16 6.97
CA ALA A 24 1.80 -6.18 6.10
C ALA A 24 2.30 -4.76 6.39
N TRP A 25 2.28 -3.93 5.36
CA TRP A 25 2.26 -2.49 5.56
C TRP A 25 0.81 -2.08 5.78
N HIS A 26 0.51 -1.31 6.83
CA HIS A 26 -0.87 -0.92 7.12
C HIS A 26 -0.95 0.34 7.97
N TYR A 27 -2.10 0.96 7.96
CA TYR A 27 -2.37 2.14 8.79
C TYR A 27 -3.87 2.36 8.97
N ALA A 28 -4.22 3.18 9.96
CA ALA A 28 -5.60 3.61 10.20
C ALA A 28 -5.79 4.99 9.57
N PRO A 29 -6.61 5.13 8.50
CA PRO A 29 -6.88 6.43 7.91
C PRO A 29 -7.56 7.37 8.89
N ILE A 30 -7.24 8.66 8.81
CA ILE A 30 -7.91 9.69 9.61
C ILE A 30 -9.24 10.03 8.94
N GLN A 31 -10.34 9.88 9.70
CA GLN A 31 -11.68 10.21 9.23
C GLN A 31 -11.98 11.66 9.58
N THR A 32 -11.74 12.59 8.67
CA THR A 32 -11.93 14.02 8.94
C THR A 32 -13.26 14.57 8.46
N GLY A 33 -14.03 13.79 7.73
CA GLY A 33 -15.27 14.25 7.10
C GLY A 33 -15.05 15.06 5.83
N MET A 34 -13.80 15.34 5.46
CA MET A 34 -13.47 16.11 4.26
C MET A 34 -13.04 15.25 3.07
N GLY A 35 -12.81 13.97 3.30
CA GLY A 35 -12.46 13.02 2.26
C GLY A 35 -13.64 12.13 1.89
N VAL A 36 -13.33 10.93 1.41
CA VAL A 36 -14.34 9.92 1.07
C VAL A 36 -15.01 9.41 2.34
N HIS A 37 -16.35 9.36 2.33
CA HIS A 37 -17.11 8.79 3.43
C HIS A 37 -17.09 7.25 3.36
N GLY A 38 -17.13 6.62 4.53
CA GLY A 38 -17.18 5.15 4.58
C GLY A 38 -15.86 4.47 4.35
N ILE A 39 -14.74 5.18 4.54
CA ILE A 39 -13.40 4.58 4.48
C ILE A 39 -13.27 3.53 5.59
N PRO A 40 -12.72 2.34 5.30
CA PRO A 40 -12.46 1.33 6.32
C PRO A 40 -11.55 1.83 7.45
N ASP A 41 -11.71 1.29 8.64
CA ASP A 41 -10.91 1.69 9.82
C ASP A 41 -9.41 1.43 9.64
N ARG A 42 -9.03 0.44 8.86
CA ARG A 42 -7.63 0.12 8.59
C ARG A 42 -7.45 -0.40 7.18
N ILE A 43 -6.39 0.04 6.54
CA ILE A 43 -6.03 -0.32 5.16
C ILE A 43 -4.64 -0.92 5.19
N GLY A 44 -4.41 -1.96 4.40
CA GLY A 44 -3.10 -2.60 4.38
C GLY A 44 -2.74 -3.26 3.06
N CYS A 45 -1.43 -3.48 2.92
CA CYS A 45 -0.83 -4.23 1.82
C CYS A 45 -0.25 -5.51 2.42
N VAL A 46 -0.81 -6.65 2.05
CA VAL A 46 -0.46 -7.96 2.63
C VAL A 46 0.36 -8.77 1.62
N PRO A 47 1.59 -9.18 1.97
CA PRO A 47 2.36 -10.07 1.11
C PRO A 47 1.69 -11.43 0.99
N VAL A 48 1.54 -11.91 -0.23
CA VAL A 48 0.92 -13.22 -0.50
C VAL A 48 1.74 -13.93 -1.58
N THR A 49 2.07 -15.19 -1.32
CA THR A 49 2.73 -16.03 -2.34
C THR A 49 1.70 -16.53 -3.33
N ILE A 50 1.92 -16.26 -4.61
CA ILE A 50 1.03 -16.71 -5.67
C ILE A 50 1.27 -18.19 -5.93
N THR A 51 0.20 -18.96 -5.99
CA THR A 51 0.23 -20.40 -6.27
C THR A 51 -0.37 -20.70 -7.65
N PRO A 52 -0.11 -21.91 -8.23
CA PRO A 52 -0.61 -22.24 -9.58
C PRO A 52 -2.13 -22.14 -9.73
N ASP A 53 -2.90 -22.41 -8.69
CA ASP A 53 -4.36 -22.34 -8.74
C ASP A 53 -4.90 -20.90 -8.81
N MET A 54 -4.04 -19.90 -8.66
CA MET A 54 -4.40 -18.50 -8.83
C MET A 54 -4.24 -18.02 -10.29
N VAL A 55 -3.63 -18.83 -11.15
CA VAL A 55 -3.45 -18.48 -12.57
C VAL A 55 -4.80 -18.32 -13.25
N GLY A 56 -4.97 -17.22 -13.98
CA GLY A 56 -6.23 -16.90 -14.66
C GLY A 56 -7.25 -16.16 -13.81
N LYS A 57 -7.00 -16.00 -12.52
CA LYS A 57 -7.85 -15.20 -11.64
C LYS A 57 -7.46 -13.73 -11.68
N THR A 58 -8.44 -12.87 -11.45
CA THR A 58 -8.18 -11.43 -11.35
C THR A 58 -8.03 -11.06 -9.88
N LEU A 59 -6.90 -10.43 -9.55
CA LEU A 59 -6.60 -9.96 -8.19
C LEU A 59 -6.42 -8.45 -8.22
N GLY A 60 -6.84 -7.78 -7.15
CA GLY A 60 -6.51 -6.38 -6.95
C GLY A 60 -5.08 -6.23 -6.47
N LEU A 61 -4.35 -5.27 -7.03
CA LEU A 61 -3.01 -4.94 -6.58
C LEU A 61 -3.03 -3.66 -5.75
N PHE A 62 -2.24 -3.64 -4.69
CA PHE A 62 -2.04 -2.42 -3.93
C PHE A 62 -1.08 -1.50 -4.69
N VAL A 63 -1.55 -0.28 -4.99
CA VAL A 63 -0.76 0.72 -5.69
C VAL A 63 -0.82 2.03 -4.91
N ALA A 64 0.34 2.60 -4.63
CA ALA A 64 0.46 3.92 -4.00
C ALA A 64 1.26 4.83 -4.91
N VAL A 65 0.82 6.07 -5.05
CA VAL A 65 1.49 7.07 -5.89
C VAL A 65 1.73 8.32 -5.07
N GLU A 66 2.99 8.71 -4.94
CA GLU A 66 3.35 9.99 -4.33
C GLU A 66 3.50 11.03 -5.44
N CYS A 67 2.60 12.00 -5.47
CA CYS A 67 2.57 13.00 -6.52
C CYS A 67 3.47 14.18 -6.18
N LYS A 68 4.30 14.60 -7.14
CA LYS A 68 5.17 15.76 -7.04
C LYS A 68 4.95 16.67 -8.25
N ARG A 69 5.24 17.97 -8.10
CA ARG A 69 5.21 18.89 -9.25
C ARG A 69 6.26 18.47 -10.28
N PRO A 70 6.09 18.80 -11.56
CA PRO A 70 7.05 18.44 -12.61
C PRO A 70 8.49 18.89 -12.25
N GLY A 71 9.43 17.96 -12.42
CA GLY A 71 10.86 18.19 -12.14
C GLY A 71 11.32 17.80 -10.75
N ARG A 72 10.40 17.64 -9.79
CA ARG A 72 10.78 17.32 -8.41
C ARG A 72 11.34 15.91 -8.26
N ARG A 73 10.95 14.99 -9.12
CA ARG A 73 11.42 13.61 -9.07
C ARG A 73 12.93 13.48 -9.29
N GLY A 74 13.54 14.43 -10.03
CA GLY A 74 14.99 14.47 -10.22
C GLY A 74 15.79 15.01 -9.05
N GLU A 75 15.14 15.49 -8.00
CA GLU A 75 15.79 16.02 -6.81
C GLU A 75 16.20 14.90 -5.86
N GLU A 76 16.90 15.27 -4.77
CA GLU A 76 17.31 14.32 -3.73
C GLU A 76 16.12 13.50 -3.24
N ARG A 77 16.29 12.18 -3.11
CA ARG A 77 15.25 11.23 -2.74
C ARG A 77 14.02 11.28 -3.65
N GLY A 78 14.18 11.67 -4.93
CA GLY A 78 13.05 11.82 -5.84
C GLY A 78 12.05 12.90 -5.44
N GLY A 79 12.50 13.89 -4.66
CA GLY A 79 11.64 14.94 -4.12
C GLY A 79 10.89 14.52 -2.86
N LEU A 80 11.12 13.33 -2.34
CA LEU A 80 10.46 12.84 -1.12
C LEU A 80 11.08 13.43 0.14
N SER A 81 10.24 13.71 1.14
CA SER A 81 10.74 13.96 2.48
C SER A 81 11.29 12.66 3.07
N PRO A 82 12.13 12.73 4.14
CA PRO A 82 12.57 11.51 4.81
C PRO A 82 11.43 10.60 5.27
N ALA A 83 10.35 11.18 5.78
CA ALA A 83 9.18 10.40 6.21
C ALA A 83 8.49 9.73 5.02
N GLN A 84 8.32 10.42 3.91
CA GLN A 84 7.75 9.84 2.68
C GLN A 84 8.63 8.72 2.14
N ALA A 85 9.95 8.91 2.11
CA ALA A 85 10.89 7.89 1.65
C ALA A 85 10.79 6.63 2.52
N GLN A 86 10.63 6.78 3.82
CA GLN A 86 10.45 5.64 4.72
C GLN A 86 9.18 4.86 4.40
N GLN A 87 8.08 5.52 4.13
CA GLN A 87 6.82 4.86 3.77
C GLN A 87 6.93 4.15 2.42
N VAL A 88 7.58 4.77 1.45
CA VAL A 88 7.83 4.15 0.14
C VAL A 88 8.62 2.84 0.32
N ASP A 89 9.69 2.88 1.11
CA ASP A 89 10.49 1.69 1.39
C ASP A 89 9.67 0.60 2.09
N SER A 90 8.84 0.97 3.05
CA SER A 90 8.02 0.01 3.80
C SER A 90 6.97 -0.65 2.91
N ILE A 91 6.35 0.11 2.01
CA ILE A 91 5.38 -0.42 1.04
C ILE A 91 6.08 -1.39 0.08
N ASP A 92 7.25 -1.02 -0.40
CA ASP A 92 8.05 -1.87 -1.30
C ASP A 92 8.43 -3.19 -0.62
N HIS A 93 8.83 -3.14 0.65
CA HIS A 93 9.16 -4.34 1.43
C HIS A 93 7.94 -5.25 1.66
N ALA A 94 6.74 -4.70 1.62
CA ALA A 94 5.48 -5.46 1.71
C ALA A 94 4.99 -5.91 0.32
N TYR A 95 5.80 -5.74 -0.72
CA TYR A 95 5.53 -6.11 -2.11
C TYR A 95 4.41 -5.29 -2.76
N GLY A 96 4.08 -4.13 -2.22
CA GLY A 96 3.18 -3.19 -2.87
C GLY A 96 3.87 -2.47 -4.02
N TYR A 97 3.08 -1.97 -4.96
CA TYR A 97 3.58 -1.10 -6.02
C TYR A 97 3.53 0.34 -5.52
N VAL A 98 4.68 1.01 -5.53
CA VAL A 98 4.75 2.40 -5.08
C VAL A 98 5.69 3.17 -6.02
N ILE A 99 5.22 4.34 -6.47
CA ILE A 99 6.02 5.21 -7.33
C ILE A 99 5.92 6.66 -6.89
N VAL A 100 6.93 7.43 -7.27
CA VAL A 100 6.88 8.89 -7.25
C VAL A 100 6.52 9.33 -8.66
N CYS A 101 5.51 10.16 -8.81
CA CYS A 101 5.01 10.60 -10.10
C CYS A 101 5.09 12.12 -10.20
N ASP A 102 5.79 12.63 -11.21
CA ASP A 102 5.83 14.05 -11.55
C ASP A 102 5.44 14.32 -13.01
N GLY A 103 4.92 13.32 -13.72
CA GLY A 103 4.46 13.46 -15.10
C GLY A 103 3.93 12.19 -15.71
N GLU A 104 3.50 12.27 -16.96
CA GLU A 104 2.86 11.17 -17.69
C GLU A 104 3.75 9.94 -17.87
N GLU A 105 5.06 10.13 -18.02
CA GLU A 105 6.00 9.02 -18.23
C GLU A 105 6.00 8.05 -17.04
N ASP A 106 5.84 8.55 -15.81
CA ASP A 106 5.79 7.71 -14.63
C ASP A 106 4.54 6.86 -14.60
N ILE A 107 3.41 7.42 -15.00
CA ILE A 107 2.14 6.68 -15.11
C ILE A 107 2.25 5.60 -16.18
N LYS A 108 2.86 5.90 -17.30
CA LYS A 108 3.07 4.93 -18.38
C LYS A 108 3.93 3.76 -17.90
N ARG A 109 5.01 4.05 -17.20
CA ARG A 109 5.89 3.00 -16.62
C ARG A 109 5.14 2.14 -15.62
N LEU A 110 4.34 2.75 -14.76
CA LEU A 110 3.52 2.02 -13.79
C LEU A 110 2.54 1.10 -14.50
N HIS A 111 1.82 1.63 -15.50
CA HIS A 111 0.85 0.86 -16.28
C HIS A 111 1.51 -0.35 -16.94
N ASP A 112 2.63 -0.15 -17.63
CA ASP A 112 3.36 -1.20 -18.32
C ASP A 112 3.85 -2.26 -17.31
N LYS A 113 4.36 -1.83 -16.17
CA LYS A 113 4.87 -2.73 -15.12
C LYS A 113 3.78 -3.63 -14.54
N ILE A 114 2.56 -3.10 -14.42
CA ILE A 114 1.42 -3.87 -13.89
C ILE A 114 0.87 -4.83 -14.95
N GLN A 115 0.84 -4.41 -16.21
CA GLN A 115 0.27 -5.21 -17.30
C GLN A 115 1.22 -6.29 -17.80
N GLU A 116 2.52 -6.12 -17.66
CA GLU A 116 3.49 -7.12 -18.14
C GLU A 116 3.69 -8.24 -17.12
N PRO A 117 3.70 -9.51 -17.57
CA PRO A 117 4.06 -10.61 -16.69
C PRO A 117 5.48 -10.40 -16.17
N ARG A 118 5.65 -10.46 -14.87
CA ARG A 118 6.99 -10.42 -14.29
C ARG A 118 7.67 -11.75 -14.54
N ASN A 119 8.77 -11.73 -15.28
CA ASN A 119 9.59 -12.89 -15.46
C ASN A 119 10.46 -13.13 -14.23
N GLY A 120 10.16 -14.21 -13.54
CA GLY A 120 11.01 -14.74 -12.51
C GLY A 120 11.03 -14.13 -11.20
#